data_159acf2b859fe59bf8cc5fc2970fa0a5
#
_entry.id   159acf2b859fe59bf8cc5fc2970fa0a5
#
_cell.length_a   1.000
_cell.length_b   1.000
_cell.length_c   1.000
_cell.angle_alpha   90.00
_cell.angle_beta   90.00
_cell.angle_gamma   90.00
#
_symmetry.space_group_name_H-M   'P 1'
#
loop_
_entity.id
_entity.type
_entity.pdbx_description
1 polymer ?
#
loop_
_entity_poly.entity_id
_entity_poly.type
_entity_poly.pdbx_seq_one_letter_code
_entity_poly.pdbx_strand_id
1 'polypeptide(L)'
;MRPVVILSHDVFNERSGTVIAVAISSQEPRAGFPLTLEIRSARLPKRSWAKISQVRTLSVERLGKKLAQIAPEEVDQIIQGLNEIIAG
;
A
#
# COMPACT_ATOMS: atom_id res chain seq x y z
N MET A 1 -14.86 -4.44 3.22
CA MET A 1 -13.43 -4.48 3.57
C MET A 1 -12.59 -3.91 2.47
N ARG A 2 -11.61 -3.11 2.80
CA ARG A 2 -10.82 -2.37 1.81
C ARG A 2 -9.59 -3.15 1.41
N PRO A 3 -9.21 -3.11 0.12
CA PRO A 3 -7.98 -3.76 -0.30
C PRO A 3 -6.75 -3.05 0.29
N VAL A 4 -5.66 -3.79 0.38
CA VAL A 4 -4.38 -3.26 0.84
C VAL A 4 -3.29 -3.66 -0.14
N VAL A 5 -2.21 -2.87 -0.18
CA VAL A 5 -1.00 -3.20 -0.93
C VAL A 5 0.08 -3.57 0.07
N ILE A 6 0.69 -4.74 -0.14
CA ILE A 6 1.80 -5.20 0.71
C ILE A 6 3.09 -4.58 0.20
N LEU A 7 3.84 -3.95 1.10
CA LEU A 7 5.12 -3.32 0.77
C LEU A 7 6.31 -4.18 1.19
N SER A 8 6.14 -5.06 2.17
CA SER A 8 7.26 -5.84 2.71
C SER A 8 7.52 -7.10 1.89
N HIS A 9 8.77 -7.58 1.95
CA HIS A 9 9.19 -8.78 1.24
C HIS A 9 8.70 -10.06 1.90
N ASP A 10 8.57 -11.12 1.11
CA ASP A 10 8.08 -12.42 1.58
C ASP A 10 8.91 -12.98 2.74
N VAL A 11 10.22 -12.81 2.71
CA VAL A 11 11.10 -13.31 3.78
C VAL A 11 10.76 -12.63 5.09
N PHE A 12 10.56 -11.31 5.07
CA PHE A 12 10.14 -10.59 6.26
C PHE A 12 8.79 -11.10 6.76
N ASN A 13 7.85 -11.25 5.83
CA ASN A 13 6.48 -11.67 6.14
C ASN A 13 6.46 -13.04 6.80
N GLU A 14 7.25 -13.98 6.29
CA GLU A 14 7.34 -15.33 6.85
C GLU A 14 7.93 -15.33 8.26
N ARG A 15 9.00 -14.55 8.47
CA ARG A 15 9.71 -14.55 9.74
C ARG A 15 8.97 -13.81 10.84
N SER A 16 8.28 -12.76 10.49
CA SER A 16 7.60 -11.92 11.48
C SER A 16 6.15 -12.35 11.73
N GLY A 17 5.55 -13.08 10.79
CA GLY A 17 4.13 -13.39 10.85
C GLY A 17 3.25 -12.19 10.55
N THR A 18 3.83 -11.08 10.08
CA THR A 18 3.13 -9.85 9.77
C THR A 18 3.57 -9.32 8.43
N VAL A 19 2.80 -8.37 7.89
CA VAL A 19 3.16 -7.65 6.67
C VAL A 19 3.06 -6.15 6.92
N ILE A 20 3.85 -5.39 6.18
CA ILE A 20 3.73 -3.94 6.18
C ILE A 20 2.94 -3.56 4.94
N ALA A 21 1.85 -2.84 5.13
CA ALA A 21 0.90 -2.56 4.06
C ALA A 21 0.36 -1.15 4.14
N VAL A 22 -0.20 -0.68 3.03
CA VAL A 22 -0.93 0.58 2.98
C VAL A 22 -2.35 0.34 2.49
N ALA A 23 -3.28 1.12 3.01
CA ALA A 23 -4.67 1.03 2.61
C ALA A 23 -4.89 1.69 1.25
N ILE A 24 -5.86 1.16 0.50
CA ILE A 24 -6.30 1.75 -0.76
C ILE A 24 -7.70 2.32 -0.55
N SER A 25 -7.93 3.52 -1.06
CA SER A 25 -9.23 4.19 -0.98
C SER A 25 -9.70 4.59 -2.37
N SER A 26 -11.01 4.51 -2.61
CA SER A 26 -11.62 4.99 -3.84
C SER A 26 -12.06 6.44 -3.76
N GLN A 27 -11.89 7.09 -2.62
CA GLN A 27 -12.17 8.51 -2.48
C GLN A 27 -10.96 9.33 -2.90
N GLU A 28 -11.19 10.30 -3.77
CA GLU A 28 -10.11 11.15 -4.23
C GLU A 28 -9.55 11.95 -3.06
N PRO A 29 -8.23 11.86 -2.82
CA PRO A 29 -7.61 12.56 -1.69
C PRO A 29 -7.42 14.04 -1.98
N ARG A 30 -7.32 14.83 -0.91
CA ARG A 30 -7.02 16.26 -1.03
C ARG A 30 -5.54 16.52 -1.25
N ALA A 31 -4.71 15.60 -0.81
CA ALA A 31 -3.25 15.73 -0.94
C ALA A 31 -2.74 14.66 -1.89
N GLY A 32 -1.78 15.03 -2.72
CA GLY A 32 -1.13 14.10 -3.62
C GLY A 32 0.12 13.48 -3.02
N PHE A 33 1.05 13.06 -3.89
CA PHE A 33 2.32 12.51 -3.46
C PHE A 33 3.11 13.54 -2.64
N PRO A 34 3.78 13.16 -1.54
CA PRO A 34 4.03 11.78 -1.09
C PRO A 34 2.99 11.18 -0.15
N LEU A 35 1.90 11.87 0.15
CA LEU A 35 0.88 11.35 1.07
C LEU A 35 0.00 10.30 0.44
N THR A 36 -0.25 10.41 -0.85
CA THR A 36 -1.07 9.45 -1.61
C THR A 36 -0.46 9.22 -2.98
N LEU A 37 -0.82 8.09 -3.59
CA LEU A 37 -0.43 7.76 -4.96
C LEU A 37 -1.60 7.09 -5.66
N GLU A 38 -1.99 7.61 -6.81
CA GLU A 38 -3.05 6.98 -7.60
C GLU A 38 -2.55 5.65 -8.15
N ILE A 39 -3.34 4.57 -7.95
CA ILE A 39 -2.99 3.24 -8.42
C ILE A 39 -3.55 3.08 -9.82
N ARG A 40 -2.67 2.81 -10.79
CA ARG A 40 -3.05 2.68 -12.21
C ARG A 40 -2.82 1.29 -12.75
N SER A 41 -1.94 0.50 -12.12
CA SER A 41 -1.59 -0.83 -12.63
C SER A 41 -2.54 -1.92 -12.21
N ALA A 42 -3.31 -1.73 -11.13
CA ALA A 42 -4.24 -2.74 -10.65
C ALA A 42 -5.60 -2.57 -11.31
N ARG A 43 -6.26 -3.71 -11.57
CA ARG A 43 -7.64 -3.68 -12.07
C ARG A 43 -8.58 -3.50 -10.90
N LEU A 44 -8.90 -2.26 -10.61
CA LEU A 44 -9.84 -1.92 -9.55
C LEU A 44 -11.13 -1.39 -10.17
N PRO A 45 -12.28 -1.65 -9.54
CA PRO A 45 -13.56 -1.22 -10.12
C PRO A 45 -13.72 0.30 -10.20
N LYS A 46 -12.95 1.04 -9.40
CA LYS A 46 -12.97 2.51 -9.39
C LYS A 46 -11.55 3.04 -9.31
N ARG A 47 -11.36 4.30 -9.71
CA ARG A 47 -10.11 4.99 -9.46
C ARG A 47 -9.80 4.87 -7.96
N SER A 48 -8.55 4.54 -7.65
CA SER A 48 -8.16 4.29 -6.27
C SER A 48 -6.79 4.87 -5.99
N TRP A 49 -6.55 5.20 -4.72
CA TRP A 49 -5.31 5.81 -4.27
C TRP A 49 -4.76 5.04 -3.08
N ALA A 50 -3.45 4.79 -3.10
CA ALA A 50 -2.75 4.27 -1.94
C ALA A 50 -2.55 5.41 -0.94
N LYS A 51 -2.91 5.18 0.32
CA LYS A 51 -2.73 6.17 1.38
C LYS A 51 -1.42 5.91 2.09
N ILE A 52 -0.35 6.49 1.55
CA ILE A 52 1.02 6.23 2.00
C ILE A 52 1.21 6.62 3.48
N SER A 53 0.59 7.70 3.92
CA SER A 53 0.69 8.14 5.31
C SER A 53 -0.02 7.20 6.30
N GLN A 54 -0.81 6.25 5.79
CA GLN A 54 -1.53 5.30 6.63
C GLN A 54 -0.94 3.89 6.53
N VAL A 55 0.38 3.83 6.52
CA VAL A 55 1.09 2.54 6.55
C VAL A 55 0.80 1.86 7.89
N ARG A 56 0.63 0.55 7.85
CA ARG A 56 0.35 -0.24 9.06
C ARG A 56 0.92 -1.64 8.95
N THR A 57 1.04 -2.29 10.11
CA THR A 57 1.43 -3.69 10.20
C THR A 57 0.18 -4.54 10.39
N LEU A 58 0.04 -5.59 9.60
CA LEU A 58 -1.09 -6.50 9.66
C LEU A 58 -0.61 -7.91 9.86
N SER A 59 -1.39 -8.72 10.61
CA SER A 59 -1.12 -10.15 10.74
C SER A 59 -1.36 -10.84 9.40
N VAL A 60 -0.45 -11.73 9.03
CA VAL A 60 -0.57 -12.52 7.80
C VAL A 60 -1.91 -13.27 7.77
N GLU A 61 -2.35 -13.76 8.92
CA GLU A 61 -3.60 -14.51 9.02
C GLU A 61 -4.84 -13.68 8.66
N ARG A 62 -4.76 -12.36 8.81
CA ARG A 62 -5.90 -11.47 8.55
C ARG A 62 -5.98 -10.95 7.13
N LEU A 63 -5.00 -11.27 6.29
CA LEU A 63 -4.96 -10.70 4.94
C LEU A 63 -6.06 -11.23 4.03
N GLY A 64 -6.34 -12.53 4.10
CA GLY A 64 -7.38 -13.11 3.26
C GLY A 64 -7.21 -12.77 1.79
N LYS A 65 -8.32 -12.48 1.11
CA LYS A 65 -8.35 -12.24 -0.34
C LYS A 65 -8.29 -10.75 -0.72
N LYS A 66 -7.80 -9.89 0.17
CA LYS A 66 -7.90 -8.43 -0.04
C LYS A 66 -6.63 -7.78 -0.51
N LEU A 67 -5.77 -8.54 -1.13
CA LEU A 67 -4.52 -8.03 -1.65
C LEU A 67 -4.76 -7.45 -3.05
N ALA A 68 -4.33 -6.20 -3.23
CA ALA A 68 -4.24 -5.62 -4.57
C ALA A 68 -2.82 -5.81 -5.06
N GLN A 69 -2.69 -6.35 -6.27
CA GLN A 69 -1.37 -6.48 -6.90
C GLN A 69 -1.15 -5.30 -7.83
N ILE A 70 -0.11 -4.55 -7.57
CA ILE A 70 0.26 -3.39 -8.37
C ILE A 70 1.64 -3.62 -8.97
N ALA A 71 1.97 -2.83 -9.99
CA ALA A 71 3.28 -2.93 -10.64
C ALA A 71 4.41 -2.62 -9.66
N PRO A 72 5.57 -3.28 -9.78
CA PRO A 72 6.72 -2.99 -8.91
C PRO A 72 7.10 -1.52 -8.89
N GLU A 73 6.94 -0.81 -10.00
CA GLU A 73 7.24 0.61 -10.10
C GLU A 73 6.36 1.43 -9.16
N GLU A 74 5.11 1.04 -9.01
CA GLU A 74 4.21 1.74 -8.10
C GLU A 74 4.51 1.42 -6.64
N VAL A 75 4.93 0.19 -6.34
CA VAL A 75 5.41 -0.15 -5.00
C VAL A 75 6.62 0.71 -4.65
N ASP A 76 7.57 0.84 -5.57
CA ASP A 76 8.74 1.68 -5.36
C ASP A 76 8.36 3.14 -5.12
N GLN A 77 7.39 3.65 -5.84
CA GLN A 77 6.90 5.02 -5.65
C GLN A 77 6.26 5.21 -4.27
N ILE A 78 5.52 4.20 -3.80
CA ILE A 78 4.93 4.24 -2.46
C ILE A 78 6.03 4.27 -1.40
N ILE A 79 7.04 3.42 -1.56
CA ILE A 79 8.18 3.39 -0.62
C ILE A 79 8.92 4.71 -0.63
N GLN A 80 9.12 5.29 -1.82
CA GLN A 80 9.76 6.59 -1.95
C GLN A 80 8.97 7.68 -1.24
N GLY A 81 7.64 7.67 -1.39
CA GLY A 81 6.78 8.60 -0.67
C GLY A 81 6.88 8.43 0.83
N LEU A 82 6.91 7.18 1.29
CA LEU A 82 7.06 6.88 2.72
C LEU A 82 8.39 7.42 3.25
N ASN A 83 9.48 7.26 2.49
CA ASN A 83 10.78 7.81 2.86
C ASN A 83 10.73 9.32 2.98
N GLU A 84 10.04 10.00 2.10
CA GLU A 84 9.90 11.46 2.17
C GLU A 84 9.13 11.89 3.43
N ILE A 85 8.11 11.14 3.80
CA ILE A 85 7.33 11.43 5.00
C ILE A 85 8.16 11.23 6.26
N ILE A 86 8.96 10.16 6.31
CA ILE A 86 9.70 9.77 7.53
C ILE A 86 11.03 10.49 7.62
N ALA A 87 11.80 10.53 6.55
CA ALA A 87 13.19 10.97 6.57
C ALA A 87 13.45 12.27 5.80
N GLY A 88 12.52 12.65 5.01
CA GLY A 88 12.64 13.86 4.22
C GLY A 88 12.19 15.11 4.92
#